data_c366172c3a2d16994deceb82d22f8be3
#
_entry.id   c366172c3a2d16994deceb82d22f8be3
#
_cell.length_a   1.000
_cell.length_b   1.000
_cell.length_c   1.000
_cell.angle_alpha   90.00
_cell.angle_beta   90.00
_cell.angle_gamma   90.00
#
_symmetry.space_group_name_H-M   'P 1'
#
loop_
_entity.id
_entity.type
_entity.pdbx_description
1 polymer ?
#
loop_
_entity_poly.entity_id
_entity_poly.type
_entity_poly.pdbx_seq_one_letter_code
_entity_poly.pdbx_strand_id
1 'polypeptide(L)'
;MSELHYLSATEMLAAFNTKTLSPVEVMNSIIARAEAIGNTVNPFADTYFEQALANARRSEKRFLRGGRLRRLEGIPLAVKDASAIKGTRTTVGSLMNADKLDTTTDPSIERLLRAGAIVFAKTTCPEFCWLFTCHSRMWGVTRNPWRLDITPGGSSGGSAAALAAGATTIATGSDSTGSIRQPAAQCGVVGYKPPYGRNPLDADSSFDPYVHVGPMTRTVDDAILMQNVM
;
A
#
# COMPACT_ATOMS: atom_id res chain seq x y z
N MET A 1 22.00 -0.60 13.66
CA MET A 1 21.03 0.44 13.27
C MET A 1 19.86 -0.28 12.63
N SER A 2 18.63 -0.06 13.09
CA SER A 2 17.43 -0.60 12.43
C SER A 2 17.40 -0.10 10.99
N GLU A 3 17.17 -0.98 10.03
CA GLU A 3 17.05 -0.58 8.63
C GLU A 3 15.81 0.33 8.48
N LEU A 4 15.99 1.54 7.95
CA LEU A 4 14.94 2.58 7.88
C LEU A 4 13.64 2.08 7.25
N HIS A 5 13.72 1.16 6.31
CA HIS A 5 12.55 0.61 5.61
C HIS A 5 11.71 -0.37 6.48
N TYR A 6 12.20 -0.77 7.66
CA TYR A 6 11.43 -1.56 8.63
C TYR A 6 10.81 -0.73 9.77
N LEU A 7 11.08 0.57 9.85
CA LEU A 7 10.39 1.44 10.81
C LEU A 7 8.88 1.41 10.57
N SER A 8 8.09 1.47 11.64
CA SER A 8 6.64 1.66 11.57
C SER A 8 6.29 3.10 11.18
N ALA A 9 5.08 3.34 10.71
CA ALA A 9 4.62 4.69 10.39
C ALA A 9 4.60 5.58 11.64
N THR A 10 4.26 5.03 12.79
CA THR A 10 4.26 5.72 14.09
C THR A 10 5.67 6.14 14.51
N GLU A 11 6.67 5.27 14.38
CA GLU A 11 8.09 5.59 14.62
C GLU A 11 8.62 6.64 13.64
N MET A 12 8.30 6.51 12.34
CA MET A 12 8.66 7.50 11.32
C MET A 12 8.08 8.88 11.64
N LEU A 13 6.79 8.99 11.98
CA LEU A 13 6.15 10.25 12.33
C LEU A 13 6.80 10.88 13.58
N ALA A 14 7.13 10.09 14.60
CA ALA A 14 7.85 10.58 15.78
C ALA A 14 9.22 11.15 15.40
N ALA A 15 9.99 10.43 14.57
CA ALA A 15 11.31 10.86 14.13
C ALA A 15 11.25 12.07 13.18
N PHE A 16 10.24 12.18 12.31
CA PHE A 16 10.01 13.36 11.48
C PHE A 16 9.69 14.60 12.32
N ASN A 17 8.86 14.46 13.36
CA ASN A 17 8.52 15.54 14.27
C ASN A 17 9.71 16.07 15.06
N THR A 18 10.61 15.18 15.47
CA THR A 18 11.87 15.55 16.16
C THR A 18 12.98 15.97 15.20
N LYS A 19 12.74 15.86 13.88
CA LYS A 19 13.71 16.16 12.80
C LYS A 19 14.98 15.30 12.87
N THR A 20 14.91 14.14 13.48
CA THR A 20 15.99 13.15 13.54
C THR A 20 16.02 12.24 12.32
N LEU A 21 14.95 12.28 11.50
CA LEU A 21 14.79 11.54 10.26
C LEU A 21 13.98 12.40 9.28
N SER A 22 14.22 12.24 7.98
CA SER A 22 13.49 12.94 6.92
C SER A 22 12.56 12.00 6.16
N PRO A 23 11.38 12.46 5.70
CA PRO A 23 10.56 11.72 4.74
C PRO A 23 11.32 11.36 3.45
N VAL A 24 12.32 12.14 3.06
CA VAL A 24 13.16 11.85 1.87
C VAL A 24 14.08 10.67 2.13
N GLU A 25 14.72 10.59 3.29
CA GLU A 25 15.58 9.46 3.67
C GLU A 25 14.78 8.16 3.71
N VAL A 26 13.59 8.19 4.32
CA VAL A 26 12.68 7.03 4.37
C VAL A 26 12.25 6.62 2.96
N MET A 27 11.82 7.58 2.12
CA MET A 27 11.36 7.26 0.77
C MET A 27 12.49 6.65 -0.07
N ASN A 28 13.71 7.17 0.02
CA ASN A 28 14.87 6.57 -0.66
C ASN A 28 15.14 5.15 -0.17
N SER A 29 15.06 4.89 1.13
CA SER A 29 15.24 3.55 1.70
C SER A 29 14.16 2.57 1.23
N ILE A 30 12.90 3.00 1.17
CA ILE A 30 11.77 2.20 0.66
C ILE A 30 11.95 1.90 -0.84
N ILE A 31 12.33 2.89 -1.64
CA ILE A 31 12.58 2.69 -3.08
C ILE A 31 13.72 1.71 -3.32
N ALA A 32 14.85 1.91 -2.66
CA ALA A 32 16.00 1.01 -2.76
C ALA A 32 15.63 -0.44 -2.37
N ARG A 33 14.81 -0.60 -1.33
CA ARG A 33 14.30 -1.92 -0.94
C ARG A 33 13.34 -2.50 -1.98
N ALA A 34 12.44 -1.69 -2.52
CA ALA A 34 11.51 -2.11 -3.58
C ALA A 34 12.24 -2.60 -4.83
N GLU A 35 13.29 -1.89 -5.26
CA GLU A 35 14.14 -2.29 -6.38
C GLU A 35 14.91 -3.59 -6.10
N ALA A 36 15.48 -3.72 -4.90
CA ALA A 36 16.25 -4.90 -4.52
C ALA A 36 15.43 -6.20 -4.53
N ILE A 37 14.13 -6.13 -4.22
CA ILE A 37 13.25 -7.31 -4.17
C ILE A 37 12.39 -7.49 -5.42
N GLY A 38 12.35 -6.50 -6.32
CA GLY A 38 11.45 -6.46 -7.46
C GLY A 38 11.43 -7.74 -8.27
N ASN A 39 12.60 -8.25 -8.63
CA ASN A 39 12.75 -9.46 -9.46
C ASN A 39 12.54 -10.78 -8.70
N THR A 40 12.62 -10.78 -7.37
CA THR A 40 12.52 -12.01 -6.56
C THR A 40 11.14 -12.21 -5.97
N VAL A 41 10.57 -11.16 -5.38
CA VAL A 41 9.25 -11.17 -4.72
C VAL A 41 8.14 -10.70 -5.65
N ASN A 42 8.44 -9.74 -6.52
CA ASN A 42 7.51 -9.14 -7.50
C ASN A 42 6.19 -8.64 -6.89
N PRO A 43 6.23 -7.72 -5.90
CA PRO A 43 5.02 -7.29 -5.20
C PRO A 43 4.35 -6.08 -5.86
N PHE A 44 5.00 -5.41 -6.83
CA PHE A 44 4.53 -4.16 -7.40
C PHE A 44 4.04 -4.33 -8.85
N ALA A 45 2.91 -3.68 -9.14
CA ALA A 45 2.33 -3.56 -10.46
C ALA A 45 2.91 -2.35 -11.19
N ASP A 46 2.65 -1.15 -10.67
CA ASP A 46 3.22 0.10 -11.17
C ASP A 46 3.97 0.84 -10.05
N THR A 47 5.00 1.57 -10.42
CA THR A 47 5.79 2.39 -9.48
C THR A 47 5.82 3.86 -9.90
N TYR A 48 5.85 4.78 -8.92
CA TYR A 48 5.80 6.22 -9.09
C TYR A 48 6.92 6.90 -8.30
N PHE A 49 8.14 6.38 -8.38
CA PHE A 49 9.26 6.74 -7.51
C PHE A 49 9.65 8.22 -7.60
N GLU A 50 9.74 8.78 -8.80
CA GLU A 50 10.08 10.19 -8.99
C GLU A 50 9.04 11.12 -8.35
N GLN A 51 7.76 10.84 -8.58
CA GLN A 51 6.65 11.59 -7.99
C GLN A 51 6.63 11.46 -6.47
N ALA A 52 6.92 10.26 -5.95
CA ALA A 52 6.99 9.99 -4.52
C ALA A 52 8.12 10.78 -3.86
N LEU A 53 9.31 10.83 -4.46
CA LEU A 53 10.43 11.63 -3.97
C LEU A 53 10.13 13.13 -4.00
N ALA A 54 9.48 13.63 -5.06
CA ALA A 54 9.04 15.02 -5.12
C ALA A 54 8.06 15.35 -3.99
N ASN A 55 7.13 14.45 -3.67
CA ASN A 55 6.18 14.59 -2.56
C ASN A 55 6.87 14.48 -1.19
N ALA A 56 7.85 13.57 -1.04
CA ALA A 56 8.64 13.45 0.19
C ALA A 56 9.41 14.75 0.51
N ARG A 57 10.03 15.38 -0.51
CA ARG A 57 10.66 16.70 -0.35
C ARG A 57 9.67 17.81 0.06
N ARG A 58 8.43 17.73 -0.42
CA ARG A 58 7.38 18.68 0.02
C ARG A 58 6.99 18.46 1.48
N SER A 59 6.89 17.20 1.91
CA SER A 59 6.61 16.84 3.29
C SER A 59 7.76 17.24 4.22
N GLU A 60 9.00 16.98 3.85
CA GLU A 60 10.19 17.43 4.59
C GLU A 60 10.16 18.94 4.86
N LYS A 61 9.90 19.74 3.80
CA LYS A 61 9.77 21.20 3.95
C LYS A 61 8.67 21.61 4.94
N ARG A 62 7.57 20.83 5.04
CA ARG A 62 6.51 21.10 6.03
C ARG A 62 6.98 20.81 7.45
N PHE A 63 7.67 19.70 7.69
CA PHE A 63 8.26 19.40 8.99
C PHE A 63 9.28 20.44 9.42
N LEU A 64 10.12 20.92 8.50
CA LEU A 64 11.12 21.97 8.79
C LEU A 64 10.48 23.29 9.16
N ARG A 65 9.41 23.70 8.46
CA ARG A 65 8.69 24.96 8.73
C ARG A 65 7.89 24.92 10.04
N GLY A 66 7.53 23.73 10.51
CA GLY A 66 6.62 23.57 11.65
C GLY A 66 5.17 23.92 11.30
N GLY A 67 4.30 23.88 12.31
CA GLY A 67 2.87 24.12 12.16
C GLY A 67 2.05 22.83 12.18
N ARG A 68 0.78 22.90 11.76
CA ARG A 68 -0.13 21.75 11.77
C ARG A 68 0.23 20.77 10.67
N LEU A 69 0.72 19.60 11.06
CA LEU A 69 1.02 18.49 10.17
C LEU A 69 -0.21 17.59 9.96
N ARG A 70 -0.27 16.92 8.83
CA ARG A 70 -1.32 15.94 8.53
C ARG A 70 -0.99 14.61 9.23
N ARG A 71 -2.01 13.78 9.45
CA ARG A 71 -1.87 12.54 10.25
C ARG A 71 -0.90 11.52 9.68
N LEU A 72 -0.76 11.45 8.36
CA LEU A 72 0.13 10.53 7.63
C LEU A 72 1.18 11.30 6.81
N GLU A 73 1.54 12.52 7.25
CA GLU A 73 2.47 13.38 6.52
C GLU A 73 3.79 12.68 6.21
N GLY A 74 4.06 12.47 4.93
CA GLY A 74 5.33 11.90 4.49
C GLY A 74 5.44 10.37 4.55
N ILE A 75 4.40 9.65 4.99
CA ILE A 75 4.42 8.18 5.11
C ILE A 75 4.27 7.51 3.74
N PRO A 76 5.20 6.59 3.35
CA PRO A 76 5.09 5.81 2.13
C PRO A 76 3.87 4.88 2.16
N LEU A 77 3.08 4.92 1.08
CA LEU A 77 1.87 4.12 0.91
C LEU A 77 1.94 3.33 -0.39
N ALA A 78 1.73 2.02 -0.33
CA ALA A 78 1.44 1.20 -1.49
C ALA A 78 -0.07 0.92 -1.59
N VAL A 79 -0.64 1.07 -2.79
CA VAL A 79 -2.08 0.91 -3.02
C VAL A 79 -2.32 -0.35 -3.85
N LYS A 80 -3.22 -1.22 -3.41
CA LYS A 80 -3.60 -2.41 -4.18
C LYS A 80 -4.08 -2.02 -5.58
N ASP A 81 -3.66 -2.75 -6.60
CA ASP A 81 -4.07 -2.55 -8.01
C ASP A 81 -5.53 -2.97 -8.27
N ALA A 82 -6.39 -2.67 -7.32
CA ALA A 82 -7.84 -2.80 -7.37
C ALA A 82 -8.54 -1.54 -6.84
N SER A 83 -7.76 -0.51 -6.49
CA SER A 83 -8.28 0.79 -6.05
C SER A 83 -7.83 1.89 -7.01
N ALA A 84 -8.79 2.69 -7.46
CA ALA A 84 -8.55 3.74 -8.43
C ALA A 84 -7.77 4.91 -7.84
N ILE A 85 -6.84 5.46 -8.63
CA ILE A 85 -6.16 6.72 -8.38
C ILE A 85 -6.17 7.52 -9.67
N LYS A 86 -6.80 8.68 -9.68
CA LYS A 86 -6.90 9.55 -10.85
C LYS A 86 -5.56 9.76 -11.55
N GLY A 87 -5.54 9.48 -12.85
CA GLY A 87 -4.35 9.63 -13.70
C GLY A 87 -3.37 8.46 -13.66
N THR A 88 -3.67 7.39 -12.90
CA THR A 88 -2.94 6.12 -12.92
C THR A 88 -3.76 5.01 -13.55
N ARG A 89 -3.19 3.83 -13.71
CA ARG A 89 -3.92 2.65 -14.16
C ARG A 89 -4.42 1.85 -12.95
N THR A 90 -5.62 1.28 -13.06
CA THR A 90 -6.06 0.19 -12.18
C THR A 90 -6.40 -1.00 -13.04
N THR A 91 -5.45 -1.92 -13.10
CA THR A 91 -5.53 -3.05 -14.03
C THR A 91 -6.31 -4.23 -13.47
N VAL A 92 -6.42 -4.33 -12.16
CA VAL A 92 -6.97 -5.48 -11.43
C VAL A 92 -6.31 -6.79 -11.92
N GLY A 93 -5.00 -6.73 -12.25
CA GLY A 93 -4.21 -7.84 -12.77
C GLY A 93 -4.60 -8.31 -14.18
N SER A 94 -5.49 -7.60 -14.90
CA SER A 94 -6.00 -8.02 -16.21
C SER A 94 -5.39 -7.21 -17.35
N LEU A 95 -5.01 -7.90 -18.43
CA LEU A 95 -4.60 -7.29 -19.69
C LEU A 95 -5.72 -6.46 -20.34
N MET A 96 -6.99 -6.74 -20.04
CA MET A 96 -8.13 -5.96 -20.54
C MET A 96 -8.11 -4.51 -20.07
N ASN A 97 -7.50 -4.23 -18.92
CA ASN A 97 -7.41 -2.91 -18.33
C ASN A 97 -6.01 -2.28 -18.45
N ALA A 98 -5.14 -2.85 -19.28
CA ALA A 98 -3.72 -2.46 -19.35
C ALA A 98 -3.50 -0.97 -19.64
N ASP A 99 -4.34 -0.37 -20.47
CA ASP A 99 -4.22 1.03 -20.91
C ASP A 99 -5.29 1.97 -20.33
N LYS A 100 -6.16 1.44 -19.45
CA LYS A 100 -7.25 2.22 -18.87
C LYS A 100 -6.75 3.12 -17.74
N LEU A 101 -6.79 4.43 -17.96
CA LEU A 101 -6.50 5.43 -16.94
C LEU A 101 -7.74 5.75 -16.10
N ASP A 102 -7.55 5.83 -14.79
CA ASP A 102 -8.60 6.22 -13.85
C ASP A 102 -8.91 7.72 -13.97
N THR A 103 -10.19 8.05 -14.00
CA THR A 103 -10.68 9.44 -14.03
C THR A 103 -10.99 9.99 -12.64
N THR A 104 -11.15 9.10 -11.66
CA THR A 104 -11.46 9.38 -10.24
C THR A 104 -10.45 8.72 -9.32
N THR A 105 -10.50 9.08 -8.05
CA THR A 105 -9.75 8.39 -6.97
C THR A 105 -10.76 7.81 -5.99
N ASP A 106 -10.59 6.56 -5.60
CA ASP A 106 -11.42 5.91 -4.59
C ASP A 106 -11.47 6.73 -3.30
N PRO A 107 -12.65 6.91 -2.68
CA PRO A 107 -12.81 7.78 -1.51
C PRO A 107 -11.88 7.44 -0.33
N SER A 108 -11.68 6.15 -0.05
CA SER A 108 -10.75 5.72 1.00
C SER A 108 -9.29 6.10 0.69
N ILE A 109 -8.89 5.99 -0.57
CA ILE A 109 -7.54 6.39 -1.02
C ILE A 109 -7.40 7.92 -0.97
N GLU A 110 -8.42 8.65 -1.40
CA GLU A 110 -8.42 10.12 -1.35
C GLU A 110 -8.22 10.64 0.08
N ARG A 111 -8.85 10.00 1.09
CA ARG A 111 -8.65 10.34 2.50
C ARG A 111 -7.20 10.13 2.95
N LEU A 112 -6.57 9.01 2.56
CA LEU A 112 -5.16 8.73 2.87
C LEU A 112 -4.23 9.78 2.24
N LEU A 113 -4.47 10.15 0.98
CA LEU A 113 -3.71 11.20 0.29
C LEU A 113 -3.88 12.56 0.95
N ARG A 114 -5.12 12.93 1.31
CA ARG A 114 -5.42 14.18 2.06
C ARG A 114 -4.75 14.19 3.44
N ALA A 115 -4.62 13.03 4.08
CA ALA A 115 -3.90 12.89 5.33
C ALA A 115 -2.38 12.95 5.20
N GLY A 116 -1.85 12.99 3.97
CA GLY A 116 -0.45 13.20 3.71
C GLY A 116 0.37 11.96 3.37
N ALA A 117 -0.27 10.81 3.24
CA ALA A 117 0.41 9.61 2.74
C ALA A 117 0.90 9.83 1.30
N ILE A 118 2.03 9.24 0.97
CA ILE A 118 2.67 9.37 -0.33
C ILE A 118 2.59 8.04 -1.07
N VAL A 119 1.74 7.97 -2.09
CA VAL A 119 1.71 6.81 -2.97
C VAL A 119 3.01 6.75 -3.78
N PHE A 120 3.68 5.60 -3.73
CA PHE A 120 4.90 5.34 -4.50
C PHE A 120 4.77 4.14 -5.43
N ALA A 121 3.76 3.27 -5.21
CA ALA A 121 3.51 2.09 -6.03
C ALA A 121 2.06 1.60 -5.94
N LYS A 122 1.64 0.87 -6.98
CA LYS A 122 0.53 -0.07 -6.94
C LYS A 122 1.06 -1.47 -6.64
N THR A 123 0.33 -2.25 -5.83
CA THR A 123 0.70 -3.64 -5.51
C THR A 123 -0.08 -4.63 -6.33
N THR A 124 0.57 -5.73 -6.70
CA THR A 124 -0.02 -6.80 -7.50
C THR A 124 -1.22 -7.45 -6.83
N CYS A 125 -2.14 -7.92 -7.65
CA CYS A 125 -3.23 -8.82 -7.30
C CYS A 125 -3.45 -9.83 -8.45
N PRO A 126 -4.13 -10.96 -8.20
CA PRO A 126 -4.56 -11.83 -9.27
C PRO A 126 -5.63 -11.17 -10.14
N GLU A 127 -5.83 -11.67 -11.36
CA GLU A 127 -6.81 -11.13 -12.29
C GLU A 127 -8.21 -11.05 -11.64
N PHE A 128 -8.82 -9.86 -11.72
CA PHE A 128 -10.10 -9.50 -11.10
C PHE A 128 -10.21 -9.81 -9.60
N CYS A 129 -9.09 -9.94 -8.90
CA CYS A 129 -9.04 -10.32 -7.49
C CYS A 129 -9.70 -11.66 -7.16
N TRP A 130 -9.81 -12.57 -8.11
CA TRP A 130 -10.63 -13.79 -8.04
C TRP A 130 -9.94 -15.01 -7.41
N LEU A 131 -8.65 -14.92 -7.09
CA LEU A 131 -7.87 -16.03 -6.54
C LEU A 131 -7.27 -15.70 -5.17
N PHE A 132 -7.05 -16.76 -4.38
CA PHE A 132 -6.29 -16.71 -3.13
C PHE A 132 -4.78 -16.90 -3.32
N THR A 133 -4.31 -16.91 -4.55
CA THR A 133 -2.89 -16.85 -4.94
C THR A 133 -2.64 -15.55 -5.70
N CYS A 134 -1.43 -15.02 -5.64
CA CYS A 134 -1.12 -13.73 -6.27
C CYS A 134 -0.30 -13.93 -7.54
N HIS A 135 -0.98 -14.14 -8.65
CA HIS A 135 -0.37 -14.19 -9.98
C HIS A 135 -1.37 -13.70 -11.03
N SER A 136 -0.87 -13.14 -12.11
CA SER A 136 -1.65 -12.74 -13.28
C SER A 136 -0.80 -12.83 -14.55
N ARG A 137 -1.46 -12.86 -15.71
CA ARG A 137 -0.76 -12.75 -16.98
C ARG A 137 -0.09 -11.39 -17.17
N MET A 138 -0.64 -10.36 -16.52
CA MET A 138 -0.12 -9.00 -16.66
C MET A 138 1.13 -8.77 -15.81
N TRP A 139 1.13 -9.22 -14.55
CA TRP A 139 2.18 -8.89 -13.58
C TRP A 139 3.09 -10.07 -13.23
N GLY A 140 2.76 -11.27 -13.72
CA GLY A 140 3.49 -12.49 -13.37
C GLY A 140 3.15 -12.99 -11.97
N VAL A 141 4.08 -13.70 -11.34
CA VAL A 141 3.92 -14.34 -10.02
C VAL A 141 4.50 -13.48 -8.93
N THR A 142 3.69 -13.14 -7.94
CA THR A 142 4.18 -12.57 -6.67
C THR A 142 4.49 -13.71 -5.70
N ARG A 143 5.64 -13.64 -5.02
CA ARG A 143 6.16 -14.69 -4.14
C ARG A 143 6.14 -14.24 -2.70
N ASN A 144 6.02 -15.22 -1.79
CA ASN A 144 6.12 -14.96 -0.37
C ASN A 144 7.59 -14.65 0.01
N PRO A 145 7.89 -13.49 0.64
CA PRO A 145 9.27 -13.15 0.97
C PRO A 145 9.93 -14.07 2.01
N TRP A 146 9.16 -14.82 2.80
CA TRP A 146 9.69 -15.78 3.74
C TRP A 146 10.15 -17.08 3.07
N ARG A 147 9.48 -17.44 1.97
CA ARG A 147 9.81 -18.62 1.17
C ARG A 147 9.31 -18.43 -0.27
N LEU A 148 10.21 -18.28 -1.20
CA LEU A 148 9.92 -17.83 -2.57
C LEU A 148 9.17 -18.87 -3.43
N ASP A 149 9.06 -20.12 -3.00
CA ASP A 149 8.33 -21.20 -3.69
C ASP A 149 6.86 -21.29 -3.31
N ILE A 150 6.40 -20.47 -2.36
CA ILE A 150 4.99 -20.41 -1.95
C ILE A 150 4.35 -19.07 -2.29
N THR A 151 3.01 -19.06 -2.32
CA THR A 151 2.22 -17.86 -2.53
C THR A 151 2.23 -16.96 -1.28
N PRO A 152 2.19 -15.61 -1.44
CA PRO A 152 1.93 -14.69 -0.33
C PRO A 152 0.45 -14.63 0.05
N GLY A 153 -0.40 -15.45 -0.59
CA GLY A 153 -1.85 -15.35 -0.51
C GLY A 153 -2.44 -14.37 -1.52
N GLY A 154 -3.74 -14.17 -1.43
CA GLY A 154 -4.48 -13.28 -2.32
C GLY A 154 -5.88 -12.93 -1.78
N SER A 155 -6.47 -11.94 -2.38
CA SER A 155 -6.03 -11.25 -3.59
C SER A 155 -5.09 -10.05 -3.31
N SER A 156 -4.91 -9.57 -2.05
CA SER A 156 -3.98 -8.49 -1.68
C SER A 156 -2.56 -9.02 -1.41
N GLY A 157 -2.11 -10.01 -2.18
CA GLY A 157 -0.83 -10.69 -1.98
C GLY A 157 0.37 -9.77 -2.19
N GLY A 158 0.33 -8.88 -3.18
CA GLY A 158 1.39 -7.88 -3.39
C GLY A 158 1.55 -6.94 -2.20
N SER A 159 0.44 -6.49 -1.60
CA SER A 159 0.47 -5.63 -0.40
C SER A 159 1.11 -6.35 0.79
N ALA A 160 0.70 -7.59 1.05
CA ALA A 160 1.25 -8.40 2.14
C ALA A 160 2.75 -8.70 1.93
N ALA A 161 3.13 -9.10 0.71
CA ALA A 161 4.53 -9.39 0.36
C ALA A 161 5.42 -8.15 0.47
N ALA A 162 4.95 -6.98 -0.01
CA ALA A 162 5.70 -5.72 0.11
C ALA A 162 5.92 -5.32 1.57
N LEU A 163 4.90 -5.46 2.43
CA LEU A 163 5.00 -5.17 3.86
C LEU A 163 5.99 -6.10 4.56
N ALA A 164 5.86 -7.41 4.36
CA ALA A 164 6.73 -8.41 4.99
C ALA A 164 8.19 -8.26 4.55
N ALA A 165 8.41 -7.87 3.29
CA ALA A 165 9.75 -7.61 2.76
C ALA A 165 10.33 -6.25 3.16
N GLY A 166 9.60 -5.40 3.88
CA GLY A 166 10.03 -4.04 4.22
C GLY A 166 9.96 -3.05 3.05
N ALA A 167 9.36 -3.41 1.93
CA ALA A 167 9.30 -2.55 0.74
C ALA A 167 8.14 -1.55 0.73
N THR A 168 7.39 -1.47 1.80
CA THR A 168 6.42 -0.41 2.08
C THR A 168 6.18 -0.28 3.57
N THR A 169 5.74 0.88 4.01
CA THR A 169 5.40 1.11 5.42
C THR A 169 3.96 0.72 5.73
N ILE A 170 3.03 1.21 4.93
CA ILE A 170 1.61 0.89 4.98
C ILE A 170 1.11 0.52 3.59
N ALA A 171 0.06 -0.30 3.52
CA ALA A 171 -0.57 -0.67 2.26
C ALA A 171 -2.09 -0.78 2.38
N THR A 172 -2.79 -0.69 1.26
CA THR A 172 -4.22 -1.00 1.21
C THR A 172 -4.46 -2.43 0.75
N GLY A 173 -5.56 -3.01 1.20
CA GLY A 173 -6.10 -4.25 0.69
C GLY A 173 -7.61 -4.16 0.49
N SER A 174 -8.17 -5.10 -0.24
CA SER A 174 -9.62 -5.32 -0.32
C SER A 174 -9.94 -6.75 0.09
N ASP A 175 -11.11 -6.97 0.68
CA ASP A 175 -11.51 -8.27 1.23
C ASP A 175 -13.02 -8.48 1.05
N SER A 176 -13.37 -9.44 0.23
CA SER A 176 -14.74 -9.95 0.11
C SER A 176 -14.89 -11.28 0.85
N THR A 177 -13.89 -12.17 0.69
CA THR A 177 -13.91 -13.55 1.18
C THR A 177 -12.64 -13.95 1.95
N GLY A 178 -11.78 -12.98 2.27
CA GLY A 178 -10.52 -13.21 2.98
C GLY A 178 -9.31 -12.49 2.39
N SER A 179 -9.50 -11.67 1.36
CA SER A 179 -8.39 -11.14 0.55
C SER A 179 -7.50 -10.07 1.22
N ILE A 180 -7.81 -9.59 2.41
CA ILE A 180 -6.89 -8.91 3.33
C ILE A 180 -6.32 -9.90 4.33
N ARG A 181 -7.20 -10.64 4.99
CA ARG A 181 -6.89 -11.48 6.16
C ARG A 181 -5.98 -12.65 5.80
N GLN A 182 -6.27 -13.33 4.71
CA GLN A 182 -5.52 -14.51 4.27
C GLN A 182 -4.07 -14.15 3.87
N PRO A 183 -3.79 -13.18 2.99
CA PRO A 183 -2.42 -12.81 2.68
C PRO A 183 -1.69 -12.20 3.90
N ALA A 184 -2.39 -11.49 4.79
CA ALA A 184 -1.79 -11.02 6.03
C ALA A 184 -1.31 -12.17 6.91
N ALA A 185 -2.13 -13.21 7.08
CA ALA A 185 -1.75 -14.41 7.84
C ALA A 185 -0.57 -15.16 7.19
N GLN A 186 -0.55 -15.29 5.85
CA GLN A 186 0.51 -16.01 5.13
C GLN A 186 1.84 -15.26 5.10
N CYS A 187 1.84 -13.94 5.20
CA CYS A 187 3.04 -13.11 5.21
C CYS A 187 3.46 -12.63 6.61
N GLY A 188 2.69 -12.95 7.66
CA GLY A 188 3.00 -12.54 9.03
C GLY A 188 2.89 -11.04 9.26
N VAL A 189 1.88 -10.39 8.64
CA VAL A 189 1.60 -8.97 8.78
C VAL A 189 0.19 -8.73 9.31
N VAL A 190 -0.12 -7.50 9.70
CA VAL A 190 -1.46 -7.12 10.16
C VAL A 190 -2.35 -6.80 8.97
N GLY A 191 -3.51 -7.43 8.91
CA GLY A 191 -4.55 -7.14 7.92
C GLY A 191 -5.90 -6.96 8.62
N TYR A 192 -6.47 -5.77 8.52
CA TYR A 192 -7.75 -5.47 9.15
C TYR A 192 -8.86 -5.32 8.11
N LYS A 193 -9.84 -6.23 8.18
CA LYS A 193 -11.10 -6.11 7.43
C LYS A 193 -12.11 -5.36 8.31
N PRO A 194 -12.43 -4.09 8.00
CA PRO A 194 -13.40 -3.34 8.79
C PRO A 194 -14.81 -3.90 8.64
N PRO A 195 -15.76 -3.52 9.52
CA PRO A 195 -17.17 -3.77 9.28
C PRO A 195 -17.66 -3.13 7.98
N TYR A 196 -18.73 -3.68 7.41
CA TYR A 196 -19.38 -3.11 6.23
C TYR A 196 -19.76 -1.63 6.43
N GLY A 197 -19.50 -0.82 5.41
CA GLY A 197 -19.80 0.61 5.44
C GLY A 197 -18.87 1.48 6.29
N ARG A 198 -17.88 0.89 6.97
CA ARG A 198 -16.92 1.69 7.77
C ARG A 198 -15.99 2.51 6.91
N ASN A 199 -15.44 1.93 5.84
CA ASN A 199 -14.63 2.62 4.86
C ASN A 199 -15.43 2.81 3.58
N PRO A 200 -15.43 4.01 2.99
CA PRO A 200 -16.22 4.26 1.79
C PRO A 200 -15.60 3.55 0.57
N LEU A 201 -16.48 2.99 -0.24
CA LEU A 201 -16.18 2.44 -1.56
C LEU A 201 -16.87 3.30 -2.62
N ASP A 202 -16.36 3.26 -3.86
CA ASP A 202 -17.08 3.85 -4.98
C ASP A 202 -18.31 2.98 -5.30
N ALA A 203 -19.46 3.64 -5.53
CA ALA A 203 -20.78 3.00 -5.61
C ALA A 203 -20.97 2.07 -6.82
N ASP A 204 -20.08 2.13 -7.80
CA ASP A 204 -20.18 1.34 -9.03
C ASP A 204 -19.69 -0.11 -8.90
N SER A 205 -19.21 -0.54 -7.74
CA SER A 205 -18.85 -1.94 -7.53
C SER A 205 -20.06 -2.77 -7.14
N SER A 206 -20.56 -3.54 -8.08
CA SER A 206 -21.77 -4.39 -7.93
C SER A 206 -21.64 -5.57 -6.95
N PHE A 207 -20.48 -5.75 -6.33
CA PHE A 207 -20.24 -6.78 -5.28
C PHE A 207 -20.39 -6.22 -3.87
N ASP A 208 -21.17 -5.24 -3.73
CA ASP A 208 -21.17 -4.30 -2.70
C ASP A 208 -21.30 -4.85 -1.28
N PRO A 209 -22.23 -5.62 -0.78
CA PRO A 209 -22.25 -5.88 0.66
C PRO A 209 -21.09 -6.72 1.18
N TYR A 210 -20.28 -7.30 0.30
CA TYR A 210 -19.17 -8.17 0.67
C TYR A 210 -17.79 -7.56 0.48
N VAL A 211 -17.65 -6.48 -0.30
CA VAL A 211 -16.34 -5.85 -0.54
C VAL A 211 -16.03 -4.83 0.55
N HIS A 212 -14.85 -4.98 1.14
CA HIS A 212 -14.32 -4.09 2.17
C HIS A 212 -12.92 -3.65 1.76
N VAL A 213 -12.62 -2.36 1.86
CA VAL A 213 -11.25 -1.85 1.75
C VAL A 213 -10.72 -1.61 3.16
N GLY A 214 -9.49 -1.99 3.43
CA GLY A 214 -8.91 -1.83 4.75
C GLY A 214 -7.39 -1.73 4.75
N PRO A 215 -6.82 -1.38 5.90
CA PRO A 215 -5.39 -1.25 6.08
C PRO A 215 -4.70 -2.60 6.15
N MET A 216 -3.48 -2.62 5.61
CA MET A 216 -2.48 -3.66 5.82
C MET A 216 -1.17 -3.00 6.27
N THR A 217 -0.55 -3.53 7.32
CA THR A 217 0.61 -2.91 7.99
C THR A 217 1.47 -3.97 8.67
N ARG A 218 2.65 -3.61 9.17
CA ARG A 218 3.47 -4.52 10.01
C ARG A 218 3.06 -4.48 11.47
N THR A 219 2.51 -3.37 11.97
CA THR A 219 2.12 -3.20 13.37
C THR A 219 0.64 -2.88 13.51
N VAL A 220 0.06 -3.21 14.67
CA VAL A 220 -1.34 -2.89 14.97
C VAL A 220 -1.54 -1.38 15.11
N ASP A 221 -0.57 -0.66 15.68
CA ASP A 221 -0.62 0.79 15.84
C ASP A 221 -0.72 1.53 14.50
N ASP A 222 0.04 1.07 13.50
CA ASP A 222 -0.05 1.60 12.14
C ASP A 222 -1.41 1.28 11.48
N ALA A 223 -1.97 0.09 11.76
CA ALA A 223 -3.31 -0.26 11.28
C ALA A 223 -4.38 0.64 11.90
N ILE A 224 -4.29 0.93 13.19
CA ILE A 224 -5.17 1.89 13.89
C ILE A 224 -5.01 3.30 13.30
N LEU A 225 -3.76 3.74 13.13
CA LEU A 225 -3.46 5.05 12.54
C LEU A 225 -4.07 5.19 11.15
N MET A 226 -3.88 4.19 10.28
CA MET A 226 -4.40 4.19 8.92
C MET A 226 -5.93 4.09 8.88
N GLN A 227 -6.52 3.19 9.68
CA GLN A 227 -7.98 3.00 9.76
C GLN A 227 -8.72 4.25 10.23
N ASN A 228 -8.14 5.01 11.14
CA ASN A 228 -8.73 6.26 11.63
C ASN A 228 -8.71 7.40 10.59
N VAL A 229 -8.06 7.18 9.46
CA VAL A 229 -8.01 8.13 8.32
C VAL A 229 -8.93 7.67 7.20
N MET A 230 -9.03 6.36 6.95
CA MET A 230 -9.86 5.78 5.91
C MET A 230 -11.35 5.96 6.17
#